data_083129b34399b4d246972d83ef0fcc64
#
_entry.id   083129b34399b4d246972d83ef0fcc64
#
_cell.length_a   1.000
_cell.length_b   1.000
_cell.length_c   1.000
_cell.angle_alpha   90.00
_cell.angle_beta   90.00
_cell.angle_gamma   90.00
#
_symmetry.space_group_name_H-M   'P 1'
#
loop_
_entity.id
_entity.type
_entity.pdbx_description
1 polymer ?
#
loop_
_entity_poly.entity_id
_entity_poly.type
_entity_poly.pdbx_seq_one_letter_code
_entity_poly.pdbx_strand_id
1 'polypeptide(L)'
;MEKSLDKKFYFNDEVFNQELNNIFHSDWICCGREEDVDSIGSYKIFEIGNENFFIIKDKNNEIRVFHNFCKHRGCQILGDEKSSPLKRNIRCPYHSWVYNFDGSLYKAPHLDVDTADKKFHLNKVKSETWGGFIFINLDKKPSPFKKYIKNISDQFIRYPLNELVSSRSYQYEVSANWKVILENYNECYHCAGVHPELVSIVPAFKENGANGLDWEKGVPHRNGANTFTFKGTTNRDPFPGLNESEKDNHFGQALYPNLMMSLSMDHVAAFILRPISPTKTMIDCRILFHPNEVVKSDFDPGDASEFWHLVNKQDWDICERVQKGMSSKAFKFGYYAPMEDESLDIRKYIQDRLGIKL
;
A
#
# COMPACT_ATOMS: atom_id res chain seq x y z
N MET A 1 30.32 3.17 -1.06
CA MET A 1 29.06 3.93 -1.04
C MET A 1 28.58 4.15 -2.47
N GLU A 2 27.34 3.84 -2.74
CA GLU A 2 26.70 4.04 -4.03
C GLU A 2 25.97 5.37 -4.06
N LYS A 3 25.85 6.01 -5.25
CA LYS A 3 25.08 7.25 -5.36
C LYS A 3 23.58 6.95 -5.32
N SER A 4 22.82 7.85 -4.65
CA SER A 4 21.37 7.86 -4.76
C SER A 4 20.90 8.32 -6.15
N LEU A 5 19.60 8.36 -6.38
CA LEU A 5 19.03 9.05 -7.54
C LEU A 5 19.40 10.55 -7.50
N ASP A 6 19.53 11.16 -8.68
CA ASP A 6 19.72 12.59 -8.79
C ASP A 6 18.50 13.35 -8.26
N LYS A 7 18.71 14.56 -7.74
CA LYS A 7 17.66 15.45 -7.21
C LYS A 7 16.43 15.56 -8.11
N LYS A 8 16.59 15.57 -9.44
CA LYS A 8 15.46 15.65 -10.39
C LYS A 8 14.41 14.55 -10.20
N PHE A 9 14.81 13.36 -9.73
CA PHE A 9 13.90 12.24 -9.47
C PHE A 9 12.99 12.46 -8.26
N TYR A 10 13.29 13.44 -7.41
CA TYR A 10 12.50 13.76 -6.23
C TYR A 10 11.68 15.04 -6.36
N PHE A 11 11.90 15.85 -7.43
CA PHE A 11 11.30 17.19 -7.54
C PHE A 11 10.70 17.53 -8.91
N ASN A 12 11.09 16.84 -9.97
CA ASN A 12 10.70 17.24 -11.32
C ASN A 12 9.35 16.63 -11.72
N ASP A 13 8.42 17.46 -12.16
CA ASP A 13 7.07 17.02 -12.57
C ASP A 13 7.09 16.11 -13.80
N GLU A 14 8.02 16.32 -14.75
CA GLU A 14 8.13 15.46 -15.95
C GLU A 14 8.60 14.06 -15.56
N VAL A 15 9.56 13.94 -14.63
CA VAL A 15 10.00 12.65 -14.09
C VAL A 15 8.86 11.99 -13.34
N PHE A 16 8.14 12.73 -12.52
CA PHE A 16 6.98 12.20 -11.80
C PHE A 16 5.89 11.69 -12.76
N ASN A 17 5.61 12.41 -13.83
CA ASN A 17 4.67 11.94 -14.86
C ASN A 17 5.18 10.67 -15.59
N GLN A 18 6.49 10.53 -15.80
CA GLN A 18 7.07 9.28 -16.31
C GLN A 18 6.90 8.14 -15.31
N GLU A 19 7.10 8.37 -14.02
CA GLU A 19 6.85 7.38 -12.95
C GLU A 19 5.37 6.96 -12.91
N LEU A 20 4.44 7.92 -13.00
CA LEU A 20 3.01 7.59 -13.08
C LEU A 20 2.73 6.66 -14.27
N ASN A 21 3.24 6.97 -15.46
CA ASN A 21 2.97 6.19 -16.65
C ASN A 21 3.67 4.82 -16.66
N ASN A 22 4.96 4.78 -16.30
CA ASN A 22 5.80 3.58 -16.47
C ASN A 22 5.83 2.67 -15.23
N ILE A 23 5.35 3.18 -14.08
CA ILE A 23 5.29 2.43 -12.82
C ILE A 23 3.82 2.27 -12.40
N PHE A 24 3.17 3.34 -11.94
CA PHE A 24 1.85 3.25 -11.32
C PHE A 24 0.71 2.84 -12.28
N HIS A 25 0.86 3.10 -13.57
CA HIS A 25 -0.09 2.65 -14.60
C HIS A 25 0.33 1.33 -15.29
N SER A 26 1.57 0.86 -15.05
CA SER A 26 2.11 -0.32 -15.74
C SER A 26 2.38 -1.50 -14.83
N ASP A 27 2.71 -1.25 -13.56
CA ASP A 27 2.87 -2.30 -12.56
C ASP A 27 1.56 -2.56 -11.79
N TRP A 28 1.52 -3.66 -11.04
CA TRP A 28 0.44 -3.93 -10.12
C TRP A 28 0.56 -3.01 -8.90
N ILE A 29 -0.48 -2.25 -8.60
CA ILE A 29 -0.53 -1.35 -7.45
C ILE A 29 -1.63 -1.76 -6.49
N CYS A 30 -1.33 -1.71 -5.19
CA CYS A 30 -2.32 -1.91 -4.15
C CYS A 30 -3.22 -0.67 -4.04
N CYS A 31 -4.55 -0.87 -4.01
CA CYS A 31 -5.53 0.22 -3.94
C CYS A 31 -6.46 0.13 -2.72
N GLY A 32 -6.29 -0.88 -1.87
CA GLY A 32 -7.07 -1.06 -0.66
C GLY A 32 -7.16 -2.51 -0.21
N ARG A 33 -8.13 -2.78 0.65
CA ARG A 33 -8.43 -4.12 1.15
C ARG A 33 -9.84 -4.54 0.76
N GLU A 34 -10.08 -5.84 0.74
CA GLU A 34 -11.40 -6.41 0.42
C GLU A 34 -12.49 -5.97 1.41
N GLU A 35 -12.12 -5.70 2.65
CA GLU A 35 -13.02 -5.17 3.69
C GLU A 35 -13.49 -3.72 3.43
N ASP A 36 -12.82 -2.97 2.55
CA ASP A 36 -13.26 -1.64 2.14
C ASP A 36 -14.57 -1.68 1.33
N VAL A 37 -14.89 -2.87 0.81
CA VAL A 37 -16.11 -3.16 0.03
C VAL A 37 -16.76 -4.45 0.55
N ASP A 38 -17.19 -4.44 1.81
CA ASP A 38 -17.63 -5.62 2.58
C ASP A 38 -18.99 -6.21 2.15
N SER A 39 -19.87 -5.38 1.57
CA SER A 39 -21.23 -5.75 1.22
C SER A 39 -21.58 -5.44 -0.24
N ILE A 40 -22.58 -6.11 -0.80
CA ILE A 40 -23.04 -5.88 -2.18
C ILE A 40 -23.43 -4.41 -2.36
N GLY A 41 -22.82 -3.75 -3.34
CA GLY A 41 -23.01 -2.35 -3.66
C GLY A 41 -22.18 -1.37 -2.82
N SER A 42 -21.43 -1.84 -1.81
CA SER A 42 -20.41 -0.99 -1.18
C SER A 42 -19.29 -0.70 -2.17
N TYR A 43 -18.77 0.51 -2.11
CA TYR A 43 -17.73 0.96 -3.02
C TYR A 43 -16.69 1.86 -2.34
N LYS A 44 -15.50 1.90 -2.94
CA LYS A 44 -14.40 2.79 -2.56
C LYS A 44 -13.85 3.48 -3.80
N ILE A 45 -13.59 4.78 -3.69
CA ILE A 45 -12.87 5.54 -4.72
C ILE A 45 -11.37 5.41 -4.49
N PHE A 46 -10.63 5.28 -5.57
CA PHE A 46 -9.17 5.30 -5.58
C PHE A 46 -8.67 6.14 -6.74
N GLU A 47 -7.68 6.99 -6.46
CA GLU A 47 -7.08 7.89 -7.44
C GLU A 47 -5.57 7.69 -7.49
N ILE A 48 -4.99 7.76 -8.68
CA ILE A 48 -3.56 7.75 -8.90
C ILE A 48 -3.20 8.60 -10.12
N GLY A 49 -2.44 9.68 -9.91
CA GLY A 49 -2.24 10.69 -10.95
C GLY A 49 -3.58 11.29 -11.40
N ASN A 50 -3.85 11.25 -12.69
CA ASN A 50 -5.12 11.73 -13.28
C ASN A 50 -6.19 10.63 -13.42
N GLU A 51 -5.89 9.41 -12.99
CA GLU A 51 -6.80 8.29 -13.10
C GLU A 51 -7.65 8.16 -11.84
N ASN A 52 -8.96 8.04 -12.03
CA ASN A 52 -9.95 7.87 -10.96
C ASN A 52 -10.72 6.57 -11.20
N PHE A 53 -10.77 5.74 -10.17
CA PHE A 53 -11.41 4.42 -10.20
C PHE A 53 -12.41 4.29 -9.06
N PHE A 54 -13.36 3.37 -9.22
CA PHE A 54 -14.10 2.85 -8.09
C PHE A 54 -14.00 1.32 -8.03
N ILE A 55 -13.83 0.84 -6.83
CA ILE A 55 -13.87 -0.57 -6.46
C ILE A 55 -15.27 -0.81 -5.93
N ILE A 56 -15.94 -1.88 -6.35
CA ILE A 56 -17.30 -2.21 -5.91
C ILE A 56 -17.47 -3.71 -5.74
N LYS A 57 -18.27 -4.13 -4.76
CA LYS A 57 -18.72 -5.51 -4.64
C LYS A 57 -19.99 -5.72 -5.46
N ASP A 58 -19.94 -6.63 -6.43
CA ASP A 58 -21.06 -6.91 -7.30
C ASP A 58 -22.10 -7.89 -6.68
N LYS A 59 -23.17 -8.18 -7.42
CA LYS A 59 -24.26 -9.07 -6.97
C LYS A 59 -23.84 -10.55 -6.81
N ASN A 60 -22.72 -10.94 -7.40
CA ASN A 60 -22.12 -12.26 -7.26
C ASN A 60 -21.10 -12.32 -6.12
N ASN A 61 -21.02 -11.28 -5.31
CA ASN A 61 -20.03 -11.10 -4.25
C ASN A 61 -18.59 -11.00 -4.76
N GLU A 62 -18.40 -10.62 -6.04
CA GLU A 62 -17.09 -10.43 -6.65
C GLU A 62 -16.68 -8.96 -6.61
N ILE A 63 -15.39 -8.71 -6.38
CA ILE A 63 -14.80 -7.37 -6.43
C ILE A 63 -14.57 -6.99 -7.88
N ARG A 64 -15.11 -5.83 -8.26
CA ARG A 64 -14.95 -5.23 -9.58
C ARG A 64 -14.31 -3.86 -9.47
N VAL A 65 -13.46 -3.52 -10.43
CA VAL A 65 -12.87 -2.20 -10.53
C VAL A 65 -13.15 -1.59 -11.88
N PHE A 66 -13.59 -0.33 -11.89
CA PHE A 66 -13.91 0.40 -13.09
C PHE A 66 -13.30 1.79 -13.07
N HIS A 67 -12.95 2.33 -14.25
CA HIS A 67 -12.71 3.75 -14.38
C HIS A 67 -13.99 4.52 -14.02
N ASN A 68 -13.87 5.56 -13.23
CA ASN A 68 -15.00 6.30 -12.66
C ASN A 68 -15.54 7.35 -13.62
N PHE A 69 -15.90 6.95 -14.83
CA PHE A 69 -16.54 7.84 -15.79
C PHE A 69 -17.65 7.16 -16.59
N CYS A 70 -18.68 7.95 -16.94
CA CYS A 70 -19.81 7.52 -17.73
C CYS A 70 -19.46 7.43 -19.23
N LYS A 71 -19.83 6.35 -19.87
CA LYS A 71 -19.62 6.11 -21.33
C LYS A 71 -20.32 7.11 -22.23
N HIS A 72 -21.29 7.88 -21.72
CA HIS A 72 -21.99 8.88 -22.51
C HIS A 72 -21.08 10.07 -22.83
N ARG A 73 -20.61 10.81 -21.82
CA ARG A 73 -19.83 12.05 -22.00
C ARG A 73 -18.74 12.23 -20.93
N GLY A 74 -18.22 11.13 -20.37
CA GLY A 74 -17.09 11.17 -19.45
C GLY A 74 -17.37 11.73 -18.05
N CYS A 75 -18.65 11.96 -17.69
CA CYS A 75 -19.00 12.46 -16.36
C CYS A 75 -18.54 11.47 -15.28
N GLN A 76 -17.86 11.95 -14.22
CA GLN A 76 -17.58 11.16 -13.03
C GLN A 76 -18.89 10.63 -12.46
N ILE A 77 -18.93 9.32 -12.15
CA ILE A 77 -20.18 8.66 -11.77
C ILE A 77 -20.36 8.67 -10.25
N LEU A 78 -19.33 8.29 -9.50
CA LEU A 78 -19.34 8.21 -8.04
C LEU A 78 -18.40 9.26 -7.47
N GLY A 79 -18.84 9.94 -6.41
CA GLY A 79 -18.03 10.90 -5.64
C GLY A 79 -17.45 10.26 -4.38
N ASP A 80 -16.60 11.02 -3.70
CA ASP A 80 -15.89 10.59 -2.48
C ASP A 80 -16.78 10.53 -1.23
N GLU A 81 -18.05 10.87 -1.36
CA GLU A 81 -18.96 10.80 -0.22
C GLU A 81 -19.01 9.36 0.30
N LYS A 82 -18.79 9.19 1.60
CA LYS A 82 -19.06 7.94 2.33
C LYS A 82 -20.56 7.67 2.30
N SER A 83 -21.06 7.26 1.14
CA SER A 83 -22.45 6.93 0.92
C SER A 83 -22.70 5.50 1.41
N SER A 84 -23.91 5.26 1.89
CA SER A 84 -24.41 3.91 2.13
C SER A 84 -24.25 3.07 0.86
N PRO A 85 -24.09 1.73 0.97
CA PRO A 85 -24.01 0.86 -0.20
C PRO A 85 -25.10 1.16 -1.24
N LEU A 86 -24.74 1.12 -2.51
CA LEU A 86 -25.69 1.32 -3.61
C LEU A 86 -26.71 0.17 -3.58
N LYS A 87 -27.99 0.52 -3.57
CA LYS A 87 -29.08 -0.48 -3.36
C LYS A 87 -29.32 -1.38 -4.57
N ARG A 88 -29.16 -0.87 -5.80
CA ARG A 88 -29.57 -1.59 -7.02
C ARG A 88 -28.57 -1.50 -8.17
N ASN A 89 -28.17 -0.29 -8.54
CA ASN A 89 -27.42 0.03 -9.75
C ASN A 89 -26.54 1.27 -9.52
N ILE A 90 -25.59 1.46 -10.41
CA ILE A 90 -24.75 2.66 -10.49
C ILE A 90 -25.45 3.65 -11.43
N ARG A 91 -25.71 4.87 -10.98
CA ARG A 91 -26.40 5.89 -11.79
C ARG A 91 -25.51 7.09 -12.02
N CYS A 92 -25.32 7.44 -13.29
CA CYS A 92 -24.64 8.66 -13.69
C CYS A 92 -25.45 9.89 -13.26
N PRO A 93 -24.87 10.87 -12.55
CA PRO A 93 -25.60 12.04 -12.07
C PRO A 93 -25.99 13.00 -13.17
N TYR A 94 -25.36 12.93 -14.36
CA TYR A 94 -25.57 13.89 -15.44
C TYR A 94 -26.87 13.61 -16.23
N HIS A 95 -26.92 12.48 -16.95
CA HIS A 95 -28.09 12.14 -17.80
C HIS A 95 -28.77 10.83 -17.40
N SER A 96 -28.51 10.38 -16.16
CA SER A 96 -29.14 9.21 -15.58
C SER A 96 -28.92 7.89 -16.35
N TRP A 97 -27.79 7.75 -17.04
CA TRP A 97 -27.40 6.44 -17.52
C TRP A 97 -27.18 5.52 -16.32
N VAL A 98 -27.66 4.30 -16.42
CA VAL A 98 -27.66 3.34 -15.32
C VAL A 98 -26.86 2.12 -15.72
N TYR A 99 -25.96 1.71 -14.82
CA TYR A 99 -25.12 0.52 -14.99
C TYR A 99 -25.40 -0.48 -13.88
N ASN A 100 -25.28 -1.77 -14.20
CA ASN A 100 -25.23 -2.82 -13.21
C ASN A 100 -23.89 -2.79 -12.48
N PHE A 101 -23.78 -3.51 -11.34
CA PHE A 101 -22.53 -3.57 -10.56
C PHE A 101 -21.40 -4.35 -11.27
N ASP A 102 -21.74 -5.14 -12.30
CA ASP A 102 -20.76 -5.78 -13.20
C ASP A 102 -20.25 -4.85 -14.32
N GLY A 103 -20.74 -3.59 -14.35
CA GLY A 103 -20.37 -2.57 -15.31
C GLY A 103 -21.19 -2.57 -16.60
N SER A 104 -22.07 -3.54 -16.82
CA SER A 104 -22.95 -3.56 -18.01
C SER A 104 -23.94 -2.41 -17.99
N LEU A 105 -24.27 -1.86 -19.18
CA LEU A 105 -25.32 -0.84 -19.30
C LEU A 105 -26.68 -1.48 -19.01
N TYR A 106 -27.41 -0.96 -18.02
CA TYR A 106 -28.78 -1.37 -17.72
C TYR A 106 -29.80 -0.53 -18.48
N LYS A 107 -29.62 0.80 -18.54
CA LYS A 107 -30.55 1.72 -19.19
C LYS A 107 -29.88 3.03 -19.57
N ALA A 108 -30.17 3.52 -20.77
CA ALA A 108 -29.91 4.90 -21.22
C ALA A 108 -31.28 5.59 -21.50
N PRO A 109 -31.74 6.51 -20.60
CA PRO A 109 -33.05 7.12 -20.72
C PRO A 109 -33.23 7.84 -22.07
N HIS A 110 -34.40 7.68 -22.66
CA HIS A 110 -34.82 8.30 -23.95
C HIS A 110 -33.99 7.91 -25.18
N LEU A 111 -33.16 6.87 -25.06
CA LEU A 111 -32.36 6.36 -26.17
C LEU A 111 -32.71 4.89 -26.41
N ASP A 112 -32.89 4.56 -27.71
CA ASP A 112 -33.02 3.16 -28.15
C ASP A 112 -31.61 2.64 -28.46
N VAL A 113 -30.96 2.06 -27.45
CA VAL A 113 -29.61 1.50 -27.56
C VAL A 113 -29.63 0.03 -27.13
N ASP A 114 -28.88 -0.79 -27.84
CA ASP A 114 -28.64 -2.16 -27.40
C ASP A 114 -27.77 -2.16 -26.12
N THR A 115 -28.41 -2.45 -24.99
CA THR A 115 -27.72 -2.50 -23.68
C THR A 115 -26.74 -3.66 -23.56
N ALA A 116 -26.81 -4.66 -24.44
CA ALA A 116 -25.84 -5.75 -24.49
C ALA A 116 -24.54 -5.38 -25.23
N ASP A 117 -24.54 -4.28 -26.00
CA ASP A 117 -23.37 -3.82 -26.72
C ASP A 117 -22.29 -3.32 -25.72
N LYS A 118 -21.19 -4.05 -25.65
CA LYS A 118 -20.06 -3.80 -24.72
C LYS A 118 -19.44 -2.41 -24.86
N LYS A 119 -19.62 -1.72 -26.01
CA LYS A 119 -19.10 -0.36 -26.17
C LYS A 119 -19.72 0.64 -25.20
N PHE A 120 -20.91 0.35 -24.67
CA PHE A 120 -21.62 1.17 -23.68
C PHE A 120 -21.37 0.75 -22.23
N HIS A 121 -20.67 -0.36 -21.99
CA HIS A 121 -20.32 -0.83 -20.63
C HIS A 121 -19.22 0.03 -20.03
N LEU A 122 -19.16 0.10 -18.69
CA LEU A 122 -18.08 0.77 -18.00
C LEU A 122 -16.72 0.13 -18.34
N ASN A 123 -15.69 0.96 -18.39
CA ASN A 123 -14.34 0.49 -18.64
C ASN A 123 -13.83 -0.24 -17.40
N LYS A 124 -13.68 -1.57 -17.53
CA LYS A 124 -13.16 -2.42 -16.48
C LYS A 124 -11.64 -2.25 -16.35
N VAL A 125 -11.15 -2.17 -15.11
CA VAL A 125 -9.72 -2.22 -14.77
C VAL A 125 -9.38 -3.66 -14.38
N LYS A 126 -8.22 -4.14 -14.78
CA LYS A 126 -7.71 -5.44 -14.32
C LYS A 126 -7.42 -5.38 -12.83
N SER A 127 -7.98 -6.31 -12.09
CA SER A 127 -7.82 -6.39 -10.64
C SER A 127 -7.63 -7.83 -10.21
N GLU A 128 -6.82 -8.01 -9.18
CA GLU A 128 -6.53 -9.28 -8.52
C GLU A 128 -6.51 -9.05 -7.02
N THR A 129 -6.66 -10.10 -6.23
CA THR A 129 -6.56 -10.03 -4.77
C THR A 129 -5.50 -11.00 -4.25
N TRP A 130 -4.82 -10.58 -3.17
CA TRP A 130 -3.88 -11.42 -2.43
C TRP A 130 -3.78 -10.92 -0.99
N GLY A 131 -3.87 -11.84 -0.03
CA GLY A 131 -3.75 -11.50 1.40
C GLY A 131 -4.80 -10.49 1.88
N GLY A 132 -5.99 -10.47 1.27
CA GLY A 132 -7.03 -9.48 1.54
C GLY A 132 -6.76 -8.09 0.95
N PHE A 133 -5.64 -7.89 0.23
CA PHE A 133 -5.35 -6.66 -0.50
C PHE A 133 -5.86 -6.73 -1.93
N ILE A 134 -6.35 -5.59 -2.44
CA ILE A 134 -6.83 -5.43 -3.80
C ILE A 134 -5.74 -4.74 -4.62
N PHE A 135 -5.37 -5.36 -5.73
CA PHE A 135 -4.39 -4.82 -6.68
C PHE A 135 -5.06 -4.52 -8.01
N ILE A 136 -4.61 -3.45 -8.65
CA ILE A 136 -5.03 -3.07 -10.00
C ILE A 136 -3.83 -2.90 -10.91
N ASN A 137 -4.09 -3.02 -12.21
CA ASN A 137 -3.09 -2.74 -13.24
C ASN A 137 -3.79 -2.12 -14.47
N LEU A 138 -3.26 -1.00 -14.96
CA LEU A 138 -3.84 -0.24 -16.07
C LEU A 138 -3.26 -0.63 -17.42
N ASP A 139 -2.17 -1.41 -17.44
CA ASP A 139 -1.59 -1.87 -18.70
C ASP A 139 -2.58 -2.78 -19.45
N LYS A 140 -2.60 -2.65 -20.75
CA LYS A 140 -3.40 -3.53 -21.63
C LYS A 140 -2.96 -5.00 -21.53
N LYS A 141 -1.68 -5.24 -21.27
CA LYS A 141 -1.04 -6.57 -21.18
C LYS A 141 -0.13 -6.66 -19.96
N PRO A 142 -0.65 -6.59 -18.73
CA PRO A 142 0.18 -6.64 -17.54
C PRO A 142 0.89 -7.99 -17.40
N SER A 143 2.02 -7.98 -16.70
CA SER A 143 2.65 -9.21 -16.22
C SER A 143 1.66 -10.03 -15.38
N PRO A 144 1.70 -11.37 -15.45
CA PRO A 144 0.81 -12.20 -14.64
C PRO A 144 0.95 -11.88 -13.14
N PHE A 145 -0.16 -11.64 -12.47
CA PHE A 145 -0.17 -11.26 -11.05
C PHE A 145 0.53 -12.30 -10.16
N LYS A 146 0.30 -13.60 -10.43
CA LYS A 146 0.98 -14.69 -9.70
C LYS A 146 2.51 -14.60 -9.76
N LYS A 147 3.08 -14.11 -10.88
CA LYS A 147 4.52 -13.89 -11.00
C LYS A 147 4.97 -12.70 -10.16
N TYR A 148 4.17 -11.65 -10.13
CA TYR A 148 4.45 -10.43 -9.38
C TYR A 148 4.53 -10.69 -7.87
N ILE A 149 3.58 -11.47 -7.32
CA ILE A 149 3.51 -11.72 -5.86
C ILE A 149 4.28 -12.99 -5.42
N LYS A 150 4.89 -13.76 -6.33
CA LYS A 150 5.36 -15.13 -6.03
C LYS A 150 6.24 -15.18 -4.78
N ASN A 151 7.29 -14.38 -4.73
CA ASN A 151 8.27 -14.45 -3.65
C ASN A 151 7.63 -14.12 -2.30
N ILE A 152 6.85 -13.04 -2.23
CA ILE A 152 6.19 -12.61 -1.00
C ILE A 152 5.08 -13.61 -0.58
N SER A 153 4.37 -14.18 -1.54
CA SER A 153 3.35 -15.21 -1.26
C SER A 153 3.96 -16.48 -0.71
N ASP A 154 5.09 -16.91 -1.23
CA ASP A 154 5.80 -18.10 -0.77
C ASP A 154 6.42 -17.85 0.63
N GLN A 155 6.98 -16.66 0.88
CA GLN A 155 7.60 -16.29 2.16
C GLN A 155 6.56 -16.21 3.30
N PHE A 156 5.40 -15.61 3.06
CA PHE A 156 4.38 -15.38 4.10
C PHE A 156 3.19 -16.34 4.00
N ILE A 157 3.39 -17.54 3.46
CA ILE A 157 2.33 -18.53 3.26
C ILE A 157 1.63 -18.94 4.56
N ARG A 158 2.30 -18.85 5.72
CA ARG A 158 1.74 -19.18 7.03
C ARG A 158 1.06 -18.01 7.74
N TYR A 159 1.21 -16.79 7.23
CA TYR A 159 0.46 -15.65 7.75
C TYR A 159 -0.95 -15.66 7.17
N PRO A 160 -2.01 -15.59 7.99
CA PRO A 160 -3.39 -15.65 7.52
C PRO A 160 -3.87 -14.31 6.95
N LEU A 161 -3.09 -13.68 6.07
CA LEU A 161 -3.27 -12.30 5.59
C LEU A 161 -4.67 -12.02 5.03
N ASN A 162 -5.28 -13.02 4.37
CA ASN A 162 -6.62 -12.92 3.79
C ASN A 162 -7.74 -12.96 4.84
N GLU A 163 -7.44 -13.39 6.06
CA GLU A 163 -8.42 -13.47 7.16
C GLU A 163 -8.36 -12.23 8.06
N LEU A 164 -7.22 -11.51 8.04
CA LEU A 164 -6.99 -10.37 8.92
C LEU A 164 -7.94 -9.22 8.63
N VAL A 165 -8.34 -8.51 9.69
CA VAL A 165 -9.22 -7.35 9.64
C VAL A 165 -8.55 -6.12 10.23
N SER A 166 -8.85 -4.95 9.67
CA SER A 166 -8.34 -3.66 10.18
C SER A 166 -9.08 -3.25 11.43
N SER A 167 -8.43 -3.21 12.58
CA SER A 167 -9.02 -2.68 13.83
C SER A 167 -8.66 -1.23 14.08
N ARG A 168 -7.59 -0.74 13.46
CA ARG A 168 -7.19 0.68 13.44
C ARG A 168 -6.65 1.03 12.06
N SER A 169 -6.93 2.27 11.65
CA SER A 169 -6.35 2.84 10.44
C SER A 169 -5.94 4.29 10.67
N TYR A 170 -4.85 4.68 10.04
CA TYR A 170 -4.35 6.04 10.04
C TYR A 170 -4.12 6.49 8.62
N GLN A 171 -4.40 7.76 8.34
CA GLN A 171 -4.03 8.38 7.07
C GLN A 171 -3.03 9.48 7.33
N TYR A 172 -1.93 9.46 6.58
CA TYR A 172 -0.89 10.46 6.66
C TYR A 172 -0.73 11.16 5.32
N GLU A 173 -0.69 12.47 5.34
CA GLU A 173 -0.20 13.29 4.25
C GLU A 173 1.24 13.68 4.57
N VAL A 174 2.20 13.12 3.82
CA VAL A 174 3.64 13.32 4.05
C VAL A 174 4.19 14.20 2.95
N SER A 175 4.85 15.31 3.33
CA SER A 175 5.47 16.26 2.40
C SER A 175 6.81 15.72 1.87
N ALA A 176 6.80 14.51 1.35
CA ALA A 176 7.95 13.82 0.79
C ALA A 176 7.56 13.03 -0.47
N ASN A 177 8.55 12.83 -1.34
CA ASN A 177 8.44 11.95 -2.51
C ASN A 177 8.25 10.50 -2.05
N TRP A 178 7.44 9.74 -2.79
CA TRP A 178 7.16 8.34 -2.48
C TRP A 178 8.42 7.45 -2.40
N LYS A 179 9.47 7.79 -3.16
CA LYS A 179 10.76 7.09 -3.11
C LYS A 179 11.52 7.35 -1.81
N VAL A 180 11.48 8.58 -1.27
CA VAL A 180 12.07 8.88 0.04
C VAL A 180 11.47 8.03 1.14
N ILE A 181 10.15 7.78 1.07
CA ILE A 181 9.43 6.94 2.03
C ILE A 181 9.84 5.47 1.89
N LEU A 182 9.93 4.96 0.65
CA LEU A 182 10.39 3.59 0.43
C LEU A 182 11.86 3.39 0.79
N GLU A 183 12.73 4.37 0.48
CA GLU A 183 14.14 4.35 0.85
C GLU A 183 14.31 4.29 2.36
N ASN A 184 13.55 5.08 3.11
CA ASN A 184 13.54 5.06 4.57
C ASN A 184 13.02 3.73 5.12
N TYR A 185 11.93 3.16 4.53
CA TYR A 185 11.37 1.89 4.98
C TYR A 185 12.32 0.69 4.74
N ASN A 186 13.11 0.73 3.69
CA ASN A 186 13.95 -0.39 3.26
C ASN A 186 15.29 -0.52 4.02
N GLU A 187 15.54 0.32 5.01
CA GLU A 187 16.77 0.25 5.79
C GLU A 187 16.50 0.59 7.26
N CYS A 188 17.39 0.16 8.14
CA CYS A 188 17.32 0.47 9.56
C CYS A 188 18.56 1.21 10.07
N TYR A 189 19.38 1.76 9.17
CA TYR A 189 20.54 2.57 9.52
C TYR A 189 20.16 3.83 10.32
N HIS A 190 18.97 4.39 10.04
CA HIS A 190 18.39 5.51 10.79
C HIS A 190 17.79 5.10 12.14
N CYS A 191 17.41 3.83 12.32
CA CYS A 191 16.57 3.38 13.45
C CYS A 191 17.17 3.73 14.82
N ALA A 192 18.50 3.60 14.97
CA ALA A 192 19.18 3.91 16.22
C ALA A 192 19.03 5.39 16.66
N GLY A 193 18.92 6.30 15.71
CA GLY A 193 18.80 7.74 15.97
C GLY A 193 17.37 8.26 16.01
N VAL A 194 16.43 7.54 15.41
CA VAL A 194 15.05 7.99 15.18
C VAL A 194 14.05 7.25 16.06
N HIS A 195 14.25 5.94 16.30
CA HIS A 195 13.25 5.06 16.91
C HIS A 195 13.75 4.37 18.19
N PRO A 196 13.93 5.09 19.30
CA PRO A 196 14.37 4.47 20.56
C PRO A 196 13.43 3.35 21.04
N GLU A 197 12.12 3.48 20.77
CA GLU A 197 11.10 2.48 21.11
C GLU A 197 11.30 1.20 20.28
N LEU A 198 11.51 1.33 18.97
CA LEU A 198 11.69 0.20 18.05
C LEU A 198 12.98 -0.58 18.38
N VAL A 199 14.11 0.11 18.56
CA VAL A 199 15.39 -0.52 18.87
C VAL A 199 15.42 -1.10 20.29
N SER A 200 14.54 -0.68 21.19
CA SER A 200 14.40 -1.30 22.49
C SER A 200 13.80 -2.71 22.40
N ILE A 201 13.04 -3.00 21.36
CA ILE A 201 12.39 -4.30 21.10
C ILE A 201 13.28 -5.16 20.21
N VAL A 202 13.89 -4.58 19.17
CA VAL A 202 14.81 -5.26 18.25
C VAL A 202 16.20 -4.59 18.31
N PRO A 203 17.09 -5.01 19.25
CA PRO A 203 18.40 -4.38 19.42
C PRO A 203 19.29 -4.45 18.17
N ALA A 204 19.10 -5.46 17.31
CA ALA A 204 19.84 -5.61 16.06
C ALA A 204 19.70 -4.39 15.14
N PHE A 205 18.63 -3.63 15.25
CA PHE A 205 18.41 -2.41 14.46
C PHE A 205 19.37 -1.26 14.80
N LYS A 206 20.09 -1.33 15.91
CA LYS A 206 21.15 -0.35 16.25
C LYS A 206 22.56 -0.92 16.18
N GLU A 207 22.69 -2.25 16.16
CA GLU A 207 23.99 -2.91 16.15
C GLU A 207 24.64 -2.78 14.77
N ASN A 208 25.89 -2.30 14.72
CA ASN A 208 26.65 -2.08 13.48
C ASN A 208 25.85 -1.27 12.41
N GLY A 209 24.97 -0.34 12.82
CA GLY A 209 24.12 0.41 11.91
C GLY A 209 23.11 -0.47 11.16
N ALA A 210 22.62 -1.52 11.80
CA ALA A 210 21.71 -2.52 11.23
C ALA A 210 22.30 -3.27 10.00
N ASN A 211 23.60 -3.37 9.92
CA ASN A 211 24.25 -4.07 8.80
C ASN A 211 24.12 -5.59 8.95
N GLY A 212 23.82 -6.27 7.84
CA GLY A 212 23.75 -7.74 7.78
C GLY A 212 22.48 -8.34 8.37
N LEU A 213 21.39 -7.58 8.46
CA LEU A 213 20.08 -8.12 8.80
C LEU A 213 19.60 -9.09 7.73
N ASP A 214 19.04 -10.21 8.14
CA ASP A 214 18.46 -11.22 7.25
C ASP A 214 16.94 -11.08 7.25
N TRP A 215 16.43 -10.24 6.35
CA TRP A 215 14.99 -9.98 6.24
C TRP A 215 14.17 -11.18 5.73
N GLU A 216 14.83 -12.15 5.07
CA GLU A 216 14.16 -13.39 4.65
C GLU A 216 13.89 -14.32 5.83
N LYS A 217 14.83 -14.39 6.81
CA LYS A 217 14.67 -15.16 8.03
C LYS A 217 13.98 -14.39 9.14
N GLY A 218 13.83 -13.09 8.97
CA GLY A 218 13.32 -12.18 9.98
C GLY A 218 14.38 -11.79 11.01
N VAL A 219 14.13 -10.70 11.73
CA VAL A 219 15.03 -10.11 12.72
C VAL A 219 14.51 -10.42 14.12
N PRO A 220 15.31 -11.06 15.01
CA PRO A 220 14.84 -11.50 16.31
C PRO A 220 14.56 -10.33 17.26
N HIS A 221 13.50 -10.45 18.03
CA HIS A 221 13.23 -9.59 19.15
C HIS A 221 14.22 -9.85 20.30
N ARG A 222 14.37 -8.88 21.22
CA ARG A 222 15.12 -9.12 22.47
C ARG A 222 14.46 -10.19 23.32
N ASN A 223 15.22 -10.80 24.24
CA ASN A 223 14.66 -11.74 25.22
C ASN A 223 13.46 -11.11 25.96
N GLY A 224 12.36 -11.86 26.02
CA GLY A 224 11.11 -11.44 26.65
C GLY A 224 10.27 -10.45 25.85
N ALA A 225 10.60 -10.22 24.57
CA ALA A 225 9.74 -9.54 23.61
C ALA A 225 9.43 -10.48 22.45
N ASN A 226 8.25 -10.30 21.83
CA ASN A 226 7.78 -11.13 20.73
C ASN A 226 6.90 -10.35 19.72
N THR A 227 6.68 -9.06 19.94
CA THR A 227 5.85 -8.23 19.07
C THR A 227 6.15 -6.75 19.23
N PHE A 228 5.69 -5.92 18.28
CA PHE A 228 5.82 -4.47 18.32
C PHE A 228 4.67 -3.81 19.08
N THR A 229 4.87 -3.70 20.39
CA THR A 229 4.10 -2.89 21.32
C THR A 229 5.09 -2.13 22.22
N PHE A 230 4.65 -1.14 22.99
CA PHE A 230 5.55 -0.41 23.89
C PHE A 230 6.26 -1.31 24.92
N LYS A 231 5.64 -2.43 25.28
CA LYS A 231 6.25 -3.40 26.21
C LYS A 231 7.05 -4.50 25.50
N GLY A 232 6.86 -4.66 24.19
CA GLY A 232 7.39 -5.77 23.42
C GLY A 232 6.62 -7.08 23.60
N THR A 233 5.49 -7.05 24.33
CA THR A 233 4.64 -8.21 24.62
C THR A 233 3.17 -7.87 24.46
N THR A 234 2.34 -8.90 24.32
CA THR A 234 0.89 -8.77 24.20
C THR A 234 0.20 -9.96 24.87
N ASN A 235 -1.11 -9.84 25.12
CA ASN A 235 -1.99 -10.93 25.55
C ASN A 235 -2.69 -11.63 24.37
N ARG A 236 -2.48 -11.17 23.14
CA ARG A 236 -3.04 -11.81 21.93
C ARG A 236 -2.27 -13.09 21.61
N ASP A 237 -3.01 -14.06 21.10
CA ASP A 237 -2.42 -15.30 20.60
C ASP A 237 -1.64 -15.05 19.29
N PRO A 238 -0.55 -15.79 19.05
CA PRO A 238 0.12 -15.79 17.75
C PRO A 238 -0.86 -16.21 16.64
N PHE A 239 -0.66 -15.69 15.43
CA PHE A 239 -1.42 -16.13 14.26
C PHE A 239 -1.36 -17.65 14.10
N PRO A 240 -2.50 -18.30 13.77
CA PRO A 240 -2.52 -19.72 13.51
C PRO A 240 -1.56 -20.10 12.37
N GLY A 241 -0.79 -21.17 12.58
CA GLY A 241 0.10 -21.73 11.56
C GLY A 241 1.52 -21.20 11.55
N LEU A 242 1.86 -20.13 12.29
CA LEU A 242 3.24 -19.66 12.42
C LEU A 242 4.13 -20.70 13.08
N ASN A 243 5.35 -20.86 12.56
CA ASN A 243 6.40 -21.62 13.22
C ASN A 243 7.09 -20.80 14.32
N GLU A 244 7.96 -21.42 15.13
CA GLU A 244 8.63 -20.74 16.26
C GLU A 244 9.48 -19.54 15.82
N SER A 245 10.21 -19.67 14.71
CA SER A 245 10.99 -18.54 14.17
C SER A 245 10.10 -17.35 13.75
N GLU A 246 8.93 -17.61 13.18
CA GLU A 246 7.99 -16.56 12.80
C GLU A 246 7.29 -15.90 14.01
N LYS A 247 7.19 -16.60 15.13
CA LYS A 247 6.67 -16.04 16.38
C LYS A 247 7.69 -15.15 17.09
N ASP A 248 8.98 -15.48 16.97
CA ASP A 248 10.04 -14.78 17.68
C ASP A 248 10.68 -13.63 16.89
N ASN A 249 10.47 -13.60 15.55
CA ASN A 249 11.10 -12.64 14.67
C ASN A 249 10.10 -11.63 14.10
N HIS A 250 10.64 -10.47 13.78
CA HIS A 250 9.97 -9.47 12.97
C HIS A 250 10.35 -9.61 11.50
N PHE A 251 9.38 -9.37 10.61
CA PHE A 251 9.58 -9.34 9.17
C PHE A 251 9.11 -7.98 8.61
N GLY A 252 9.95 -7.37 7.77
CA GLY A 252 9.60 -6.21 6.97
C GLY A 252 9.61 -6.57 5.49
N GLN A 253 8.63 -6.11 4.73
CA GLN A 253 8.57 -6.38 3.30
C GLN A 253 7.97 -5.22 2.52
N ALA A 254 8.66 -4.79 1.47
CA ALA A 254 8.13 -3.87 0.48
C ALA A 254 7.77 -4.59 -0.82
N LEU A 255 6.53 -4.46 -1.26
CA LEU A 255 6.05 -4.92 -2.56
C LEU A 255 5.87 -3.69 -3.46
N TYR A 256 6.88 -3.45 -4.31
CA TYR A 256 6.91 -2.28 -5.18
C TYR A 256 5.74 -2.26 -6.18
N PRO A 257 5.17 -1.05 -6.45
CA PRO A 257 5.70 0.24 -6.02
C PRO A 257 5.13 0.76 -4.70
N ASN A 258 4.07 0.18 -4.09
CA ASN A 258 3.31 0.96 -3.14
C ASN A 258 2.70 0.21 -1.94
N LEU A 259 3.07 -1.04 -1.70
CA LEU A 259 2.65 -1.74 -0.50
C LEU A 259 3.86 -2.09 0.36
N MET A 260 3.87 -1.65 1.62
CA MET A 260 4.85 -2.04 2.64
C MET A 260 4.12 -2.77 3.77
N MET A 261 4.74 -3.76 4.37
CA MET A 261 4.16 -4.55 5.46
C MET A 261 5.20 -4.87 6.51
N SER A 262 4.87 -4.60 7.77
CA SER A 262 5.60 -5.05 8.95
C SER A 262 4.79 -6.15 9.63
N LEU A 263 5.35 -7.35 9.70
CA LEU A 263 4.66 -8.54 10.19
C LEU A 263 5.22 -8.96 11.55
N SER A 264 4.35 -8.98 12.55
CA SER A 264 4.58 -9.53 13.88
C SER A 264 3.79 -10.82 14.05
N MET A 265 3.97 -11.53 15.15
CA MET A 265 3.27 -12.78 15.40
C MET A 265 1.75 -12.64 15.56
N ASP A 266 1.25 -11.47 15.92
CA ASP A 266 -0.13 -11.19 16.36
C ASP A 266 -0.82 -10.08 15.59
N HIS A 267 -0.07 -9.28 14.84
CA HIS A 267 -0.60 -8.21 14.00
C HIS A 267 0.28 -7.91 12.80
N VAL A 268 -0.28 -7.23 11.81
CA VAL A 268 0.43 -6.71 10.65
C VAL A 268 0.16 -5.22 10.51
N ALA A 269 1.20 -4.41 10.42
CA ALA A 269 1.08 -3.03 10.00
C ALA A 269 1.31 -2.96 8.48
N ALA A 270 0.32 -2.53 7.73
CA ALA A 270 0.37 -2.42 6.28
C ALA A 270 0.22 -0.96 5.84
N PHE A 271 1.04 -0.55 4.88
CA PHE A 271 1.10 0.83 4.40
C PHE A 271 0.92 0.85 2.89
N ILE A 272 -0.14 1.51 2.44
CA ILE A 272 -0.43 1.70 1.01
C ILE A 272 -0.07 3.12 0.64
N LEU A 273 0.95 3.29 -0.21
CA LEU A 273 1.43 4.58 -0.65
C LEU A 273 0.66 5.05 -1.88
N ARG A 274 0.29 6.31 -1.89
CA ARG A 274 -0.31 6.98 -3.03
C ARG A 274 0.40 8.31 -3.29
N PRO A 275 1.30 8.37 -4.28
CA PRO A 275 1.97 9.62 -4.63
C PRO A 275 0.96 10.62 -5.21
N ILE A 276 1.00 11.85 -4.71
CA ILE A 276 0.11 12.95 -5.12
C ILE A 276 0.87 13.93 -6.03
N SER A 277 2.12 14.17 -5.72
CA SER A 277 3.02 15.04 -6.48
C SER A 277 4.47 14.60 -6.28
N PRO A 278 5.44 15.19 -6.97
CA PRO A 278 6.85 14.90 -6.70
C PRO A 278 7.29 15.08 -5.25
N THR A 279 6.55 15.87 -4.47
CA THR A 279 6.91 16.23 -3.09
C THR A 279 5.84 15.91 -2.06
N LYS A 280 4.85 15.09 -2.43
CA LYS A 280 3.74 14.75 -1.52
C LYS A 280 3.25 13.33 -1.77
N THR A 281 3.11 12.57 -0.70
CA THR A 281 2.58 11.21 -0.71
C THR A 281 1.52 11.05 0.37
N MET A 282 0.39 10.43 0.01
CA MET A 282 -0.59 9.94 0.98
C MET A 282 -0.26 8.51 1.37
N ILE A 283 -0.42 8.18 2.65
CA ILE A 283 -0.20 6.83 3.17
C ILE A 283 -1.45 6.38 3.92
N ASP A 284 -2.05 5.27 3.49
CA ASP A 284 -3.10 4.57 4.22
C ASP A 284 -2.44 3.46 5.05
N CYS A 285 -2.37 3.64 6.37
CA CYS A 285 -1.80 2.67 7.30
C CYS A 285 -2.93 1.87 7.96
N ARG A 286 -2.84 0.54 7.90
CA ARG A 286 -3.79 -0.41 8.47
C ARG A 286 -3.11 -1.29 9.49
N ILE A 287 -3.64 -1.37 10.70
CA ILE A 287 -3.18 -2.33 11.70
C ILE A 287 -4.19 -3.48 11.72
N LEU A 288 -3.70 -4.63 11.25
CA LEU A 288 -4.50 -5.82 10.96
C LEU A 288 -4.33 -6.85 12.07
N PHE A 289 -5.44 -7.41 12.53
CA PHE A 289 -5.46 -8.47 13.56
C PHE A 289 -6.28 -9.65 13.08
N HIS A 290 -6.06 -10.80 13.70
CA HIS A 290 -6.90 -11.98 13.44
C HIS A 290 -8.32 -11.76 14.01
N PRO A 291 -9.38 -12.11 13.29
CA PRO A 291 -10.76 -11.86 13.73
C PRO A 291 -11.09 -12.54 15.06
N ASN A 292 -10.48 -13.71 15.36
CA ASN A 292 -10.66 -14.37 16.65
C ASN A 292 -10.14 -13.56 17.85
N GLU A 293 -9.14 -12.69 17.63
CA GLU A 293 -8.68 -11.76 18.66
C GLU A 293 -9.63 -10.58 18.80
N VAL A 294 -10.08 -10.03 17.67
CA VAL A 294 -10.94 -8.83 17.66
C VAL A 294 -12.26 -9.02 18.39
N VAL A 295 -12.79 -10.25 18.43
CA VAL A 295 -14.06 -10.56 19.12
C VAL A 295 -13.90 -10.82 20.62
N LYS A 296 -12.68 -10.92 21.15
CA LYS A 296 -12.43 -11.10 22.59
C LYS A 296 -12.82 -9.84 23.36
N SER A 297 -13.42 -10.00 24.55
CA SER A 297 -13.89 -8.88 25.37
C SER A 297 -12.76 -7.99 25.93
N ASP A 298 -11.56 -8.50 26.02
CA ASP A 298 -10.35 -7.84 26.48
C ASP A 298 -9.41 -7.42 25.32
N PHE A 299 -9.88 -7.50 24.09
CA PHE A 299 -9.12 -7.06 22.92
C PHE A 299 -8.88 -5.55 22.96
N ASP A 300 -7.61 -5.18 22.97
CA ASP A 300 -7.17 -3.79 22.83
C ASP A 300 -6.16 -3.68 21.67
N PRO A 301 -6.53 -3.05 20.56
CA PRO A 301 -5.60 -2.77 19.47
C PRO A 301 -4.62 -1.63 19.79
N GLY A 302 -4.86 -0.86 20.87
CA GLY A 302 -4.15 0.36 21.20
C GLY A 302 -2.67 0.14 21.46
N ASP A 303 -2.29 -0.96 22.10
CA ASP A 303 -0.90 -1.28 22.43
C ASP A 303 0.01 -1.36 21.18
N ALA A 304 -0.47 -1.97 20.10
CA ALA A 304 0.23 -2.07 18.83
C ALA A 304 -0.01 -0.84 17.93
N SER A 305 -1.26 -0.37 17.84
CA SER A 305 -1.59 0.72 16.93
C SER A 305 -0.96 2.06 17.33
N GLU A 306 -0.90 2.39 18.61
CA GLU A 306 -0.25 3.60 19.09
C GLU A 306 1.28 3.51 18.99
N PHE A 307 1.85 2.31 19.16
CA PHE A 307 3.26 2.06 18.91
C PHE A 307 3.60 2.38 17.44
N TRP A 308 2.87 1.79 16.49
CA TRP A 308 3.08 2.05 15.08
C TRP A 308 2.79 3.51 14.69
N HIS A 309 1.78 4.13 15.31
CA HIS A 309 1.50 5.55 15.07
C HIS A 309 2.68 6.44 15.48
N LEU A 310 3.32 6.14 16.62
CA LEU A 310 4.51 6.85 17.06
C LEU A 310 5.69 6.66 16.09
N VAL A 311 6.03 5.40 15.77
CA VAL A 311 7.11 5.07 14.84
C VAL A 311 6.88 5.73 13.48
N ASN A 312 5.69 5.62 12.93
CA ASN A 312 5.32 6.26 11.67
C ASN A 312 5.52 7.78 11.68
N LYS A 313 5.14 8.46 12.76
CA LYS A 313 5.34 9.92 12.87
C LYS A 313 6.81 10.31 12.91
N GLN A 314 7.64 9.49 13.56
CA GLN A 314 9.10 9.69 13.57
C GLN A 314 9.66 9.53 12.14
N ASP A 315 9.24 8.52 11.39
CA ASP A 315 9.65 8.30 10.01
C ASP A 315 9.20 9.43 9.09
N TRP A 316 7.93 9.85 9.20
CA TRP A 316 7.43 10.91 8.32
C TRP A 316 8.12 12.24 8.57
N ASP A 317 8.45 12.58 9.83
CA ASP A 317 9.23 13.78 10.16
C ASP A 317 10.63 13.73 9.52
N ILE A 318 11.31 12.58 9.56
CA ILE A 318 12.63 12.41 8.92
C ILE A 318 12.51 12.47 7.40
N CYS A 319 11.54 11.80 6.79
CA CYS A 319 11.31 11.85 5.34
C CYS A 319 11.06 13.28 4.85
N GLU A 320 10.26 14.06 5.57
CA GLU A 320 10.02 15.47 5.25
C GLU A 320 11.28 16.34 5.38
N ARG A 321 12.11 16.08 6.39
CA ARG A 321 13.43 16.75 6.55
C ARG A 321 14.38 16.41 5.42
N VAL A 322 14.44 15.14 4.99
CA VAL A 322 15.23 14.68 3.84
C VAL A 322 14.74 15.41 2.58
N GLN A 323 13.45 15.39 2.29
CA GLN A 323 12.86 16.09 1.15
C GLN A 323 13.20 17.58 1.17
N LYS A 324 13.07 18.23 2.33
CA LYS A 324 13.42 19.65 2.52
C LYS A 324 14.91 19.91 2.31
N GLY A 325 15.78 19.07 2.84
CA GLY A 325 17.24 19.19 2.66
C GLY A 325 17.65 19.06 1.19
N MET A 326 17.08 18.09 0.48
CA MET A 326 17.29 17.86 -0.95
C MET A 326 16.84 19.07 -1.82
N SER A 327 15.96 19.95 -1.34
CA SER A 327 15.51 21.12 -2.08
C SER A 327 16.62 22.16 -2.30
N SER A 328 17.69 22.14 -1.50
CA SER A 328 18.83 23.04 -1.63
C SER A 328 19.43 23.03 -3.04
N LYS A 329 19.80 24.21 -3.55
CA LYS A 329 20.50 24.36 -4.86
C LYS A 329 21.85 23.64 -4.89
N ALA A 330 22.47 23.42 -3.72
CA ALA A 330 23.75 22.74 -3.60
C ALA A 330 23.63 21.21 -3.64
N PHE A 331 22.44 20.65 -3.34
CA PHE A 331 22.21 19.21 -3.38
C PHE A 331 22.04 18.75 -4.83
N LYS A 332 22.78 17.71 -5.20
CA LYS A 332 22.69 17.04 -6.51
C LYS A 332 22.22 15.60 -6.37
N PHE A 333 22.84 14.85 -5.51
CA PHE A 333 22.55 13.47 -5.12
C PHE A 333 23.13 13.18 -3.73
N GLY A 334 22.65 12.14 -3.08
CA GLY A 334 23.22 11.59 -1.84
C GLY A 334 24.06 10.34 -2.09
N TYR A 335 24.38 9.61 -1.01
CA TYR A 335 25.10 8.35 -1.06
C TYR A 335 24.45 7.33 -0.13
N TYR A 336 24.22 6.13 -0.62
CA TYR A 336 23.82 5.00 0.21
C TYR A 336 25.05 4.41 0.90
N ALA A 337 24.94 4.17 2.20
CA ALA A 337 25.91 3.41 2.97
C ALA A 337 25.79 1.90 2.64
N PRO A 338 26.79 1.08 2.96
CA PRO A 338 26.73 -0.37 2.68
C PRO A 338 25.54 -1.11 3.30
N MET A 339 24.97 -0.58 4.40
CA MET A 339 23.82 -1.16 5.10
C MET A 339 22.48 -0.69 4.50
N GLU A 340 22.48 0.13 3.47
CA GLU A 340 21.30 0.63 2.75
C GLU A 340 21.17 -0.03 1.36
N ASP A 341 21.58 -1.29 1.24
CA ASP A 341 21.58 -2.04 -0.02
C ASP A 341 20.16 -2.27 -0.57
N GLU A 342 19.16 -2.44 0.29
CA GLU A 342 17.77 -2.54 -0.14
C GLU A 342 17.20 -1.20 -0.62
N SER A 343 17.68 -0.07 -0.10
CA SER A 343 17.38 1.26 -0.67
C SER A 343 17.98 1.42 -2.06
N LEU A 344 19.14 0.79 -2.32
CA LEU A 344 19.73 0.71 -3.64
C LEU A 344 18.83 -0.05 -4.64
N ASP A 345 18.05 -1.04 -4.19
CA ASP A 345 17.11 -1.77 -5.05
C ASP A 345 15.97 -0.88 -5.56
N ILE A 346 15.54 0.12 -4.80
CA ILE A 346 14.59 1.13 -5.28
C ILE A 346 15.20 1.90 -6.45
N ARG A 347 16.45 2.33 -6.35
CA ARG A 347 17.16 3.00 -7.44
C ARG A 347 17.18 2.12 -8.70
N LYS A 348 17.54 0.85 -8.57
CA LYS A 348 17.55 -0.12 -9.68
C LYS A 348 16.15 -0.29 -10.28
N TYR A 349 15.13 -0.44 -9.43
CA TYR A 349 13.74 -0.54 -9.87
C TYR A 349 13.31 0.69 -10.71
N ILE A 350 13.61 1.92 -10.25
CA ILE A 350 13.33 3.14 -10.98
C ILE A 350 14.08 3.18 -12.32
N GLN A 351 15.39 2.79 -12.31
CA GLN A 351 16.20 2.75 -13.51
C GLN A 351 15.60 1.82 -14.56
N ASP A 352 15.21 0.62 -14.16
CA ASP A 352 14.63 -0.38 -15.06
C ASP A 352 13.29 0.10 -15.64
N ARG A 353 12.43 0.68 -14.81
CA ARG A 353 11.10 1.14 -15.23
C ARG A 353 11.13 2.38 -16.12
N LEU A 354 12.08 3.27 -15.90
CA LEU A 354 12.24 4.48 -16.72
C LEU A 354 13.23 4.29 -17.89
N GLY A 355 13.86 3.14 -18.01
CA GLY A 355 14.82 2.85 -19.08
C GLY A 355 16.07 3.74 -19.01
N ILE A 356 16.52 4.14 -17.82
CA ILE A 356 17.64 5.06 -17.61
C ILE A 356 18.87 4.33 -17.07
N LYS A 357 20.06 4.82 -17.45
CA LYS A 357 21.35 4.45 -16.83
C LYS A 357 21.86 5.64 -16.03
N LEU A 358 22.13 5.44 -14.76
CA LEU A 358 22.73 6.43 -13.86
C LEU A 358 24.20 6.12 -13.62
#